data_4928fb81c85b148becef8be594f00837
#
_entry.id   4928fb81c85b148becef8be594f00837
#
_cell.length_a   1.000
_cell.length_b   1.000
_cell.length_c   1.000
_cell.angle_alpha   90.00
_cell.angle_beta   90.00
_cell.angle_gamma   90.00
#
_symmetry.space_group_name_H-M   'P 1'
#
loop_
_entity.id
_entity.type
_entity.pdbx_description
1 polymer ?
#
loop_
_entity_poly.entity_id
_entity_poly.type
_entity_poly.pdbx_seq_one_letter_code
_entity_poly.pdbx_strand_id
1 'polypeptide(L)'
;MGYLIAGVLIGPYGLKLISDVPSVKGLAEIGVILLLFVIGLEFSLGRLLKNLASVLGVGGLQLGLTTAFVWFVFSEIGFQQNQSIALGLIVALSSTAIVMKMITDRAEFDTLHGKLCIGTLLFQDLCVVPIMLLLPLLAQSGVTSAADFVFAMVKSLTAVVAIFFLSRLIVPKALVWVARVGNKEHLTLSVLFIILATGWASQKMGLTLAMGALIAGMIISESEYNHQIILDILPLRDYFSSIFFISVGMLLQTQVFVDSVWACLALSALVVLVKGGLAGLACLLVKVPLRISFVVGMRLAQVGEFSLILSAMALDQGLFDSHQYQLLLIVSILSMLFAPLLIQASTALSIRIFSMWKPEETDSSQKQASELKGHVIIVGYGLGGRTLAQVLLETQIPFLVLDLDGEQVKRALTEGIKTHYGDCAQEEILSRAGLKEARMIVFSIPDYVVTE
;
A
#
# COMPACT_ATOMS: atom_id res chain seq x y z
N MET A 1 -0.85 -10.90 11.00
CA MET A 1 -1.35 -10.52 12.34
C MET A 1 -1.05 -11.58 13.41
N GLY A 2 -1.36 -12.86 13.21
CA GLY A 2 -1.07 -13.91 14.19
C GLY A 2 0.39 -13.93 14.66
N TYR A 3 1.34 -13.68 13.78
CA TYR A 3 2.78 -13.63 14.10
C TYR A 3 3.14 -12.50 15.07
N LEU A 4 2.56 -11.31 14.92
CA LEU A 4 2.76 -10.18 15.85
C LEU A 4 2.23 -10.53 17.24
N ILE A 5 1.00 -11.07 17.33
CA ILE A 5 0.39 -11.47 18.59
C ILE A 5 1.20 -12.60 19.24
N ALA A 6 1.62 -13.61 18.47
CA ALA A 6 2.48 -14.67 18.96
C ALA A 6 3.78 -14.09 19.52
N GLY A 7 4.41 -13.13 18.83
CA GLY A 7 5.61 -12.45 19.29
C GLY A 7 5.41 -11.72 20.62
N VAL A 8 4.33 -10.95 20.76
CA VAL A 8 3.98 -10.27 22.03
C VAL A 8 3.83 -11.26 23.16
N LEU A 9 3.19 -12.42 22.90
CA LEU A 9 2.98 -13.43 23.94
C LEU A 9 4.26 -14.12 24.37
N ILE A 10 5.11 -14.58 23.42
CA ILE A 10 6.31 -15.37 23.76
C ILE A 10 7.53 -14.51 24.13
N GLY A 11 7.47 -13.21 23.85
CA GLY A 11 8.57 -12.26 24.00
C GLY A 11 8.93 -11.90 25.45
N PRO A 12 10.02 -11.10 25.61
CA PRO A 12 10.59 -10.71 26.90
C PRO A 12 9.61 -9.91 27.77
N TYR A 13 8.65 -9.24 27.17
CA TYR A 13 7.65 -8.42 27.86
C TYR A 13 6.28 -9.11 28.01
N GLY A 14 6.11 -10.35 27.46
CA GLY A 14 4.94 -11.20 27.61
C GLY A 14 5.17 -12.36 28.59
N LEU A 15 5.02 -13.60 28.11
CA LEU A 15 5.23 -14.82 28.90
C LEU A 15 6.71 -15.11 29.20
N LYS A 16 7.63 -14.34 28.64
CA LYS A 16 9.09 -14.44 28.84
C LYS A 16 9.68 -15.80 28.45
N LEU A 17 9.08 -16.46 27.45
CA LEU A 17 9.62 -17.72 26.91
C LEU A 17 10.94 -17.46 26.17
N ILE A 18 11.06 -16.30 25.55
CA ILE A 18 12.30 -15.79 24.95
C ILE A 18 12.60 -14.46 25.63
N SER A 19 13.70 -14.39 26.37
CA SER A 19 14.08 -13.21 27.17
C SER A 19 15.32 -12.48 26.65
N ASP A 20 16.03 -13.05 25.67
CA ASP A 20 17.24 -12.47 25.10
C ASP A 20 16.91 -11.41 24.03
N VAL A 21 16.76 -10.15 24.45
CA VAL A 21 16.43 -9.01 23.59
C VAL A 21 17.45 -8.78 22.45
N PRO A 22 18.79 -8.89 22.67
CA PRO A 22 19.77 -8.77 21.60
C PRO A 22 19.56 -9.79 20.47
N SER A 23 19.33 -11.05 20.79
CA SER A 23 19.07 -12.09 19.79
C SER A 23 17.75 -11.84 19.03
N VAL A 24 16.72 -11.35 19.73
CA VAL A 24 15.44 -10.96 19.09
C VAL A 24 15.64 -9.81 18.09
N LYS A 25 16.42 -8.79 18.44
CA LYS A 25 16.76 -7.69 17.52
C LYS A 25 17.53 -8.20 16.31
N GLY A 26 18.53 -9.04 16.49
CA GLY A 26 19.27 -9.63 15.37
C GLY A 26 18.39 -10.43 14.41
N LEU A 27 17.43 -11.20 14.93
CA LEU A 27 16.45 -11.92 14.10
C LEU A 27 15.54 -10.95 13.33
N ALA A 28 15.10 -9.87 13.98
CA ALA A 28 14.31 -8.83 13.32
C ALA A 28 15.10 -8.17 12.17
N GLU A 29 16.37 -7.85 12.37
CA GLU A 29 17.23 -7.26 11.34
C GLU A 29 17.40 -8.18 10.12
N ILE A 30 17.64 -9.48 10.33
CA ILE A 30 17.71 -10.45 9.24
C ILE A 30 16.38 -10.51 8.48
N GLY A 31 15.27 -10.50 9.20
CA GLY A 31 13.94 -10.46 8.60
C GLY A 31 13.73 -9.23 7.71
N VAL A 32 14.13 -8.04 8.19
CA VAL A 32 14.06 -6.78 7.43
C VAL A 32 14.94 -6.85 6.17
N ILE A 33 16.18 -7.32 6.27
CA ILE A 33 17.10 -7.42 5.14
C ILE A 33 16.49 -8.26 4.02
N LEU A 34 15.96 -9.42 4.35
CA LEU A 34 15.38 -10.33 3.36
C LEU A 34 14.03 -9.85 2.82
N LEU A 35 13.22 -9.22 3.67
CA LEU A 35 11.97 -8.60 3.24
C LEU A 35 12.24 -7.49 2.22
N LEU A 36 13.19 -6.58 2.49
CA LEU A 36 13.54 -5.49 1.58
C LEU A 36 14.20 -5.99 0.29
N PHE A 37 14.99 -7.07 0.36
CA PHE A 37 15.49 -7.72 -0.85
C PHE A 37 14.35 -8.17 -1.75
N VAL A 38 13.33 -8.82 -1.21
CA VAL A 38 12.19 -9.30 -2.01
C VAL A 38 11.40 -8.14 -2.59
N ILE A 39 11.20 -7.07 -1.83
CA ILE A 39 10.58 -5.85 -2.34
C ILE A 39 11.39 -5.31 -3.52
N GLY A 40 12.73 -5.27 -3.39
CA GLY A 40 13.60 -4.90 -4.51
C GLY A 40 13.42 -5.80 -5.72
N LEU A 41 13.24 -7.11 -5.52
CA LEU A 41 13.00 -8.09 -6.58
C LEU A 41 11.67 -7.87 -7.32
N GLU A 42 10.62 -7.52 -6.61
CA GLU A 42 9.31 -7.21 -7.17
C GLU A 42 9.29 -5.83 -7.85
N PHE A 43 10.26 -4.99 -7.51
CA PHE A 43 10.37 -3.61 -7.97
C PHE A 43 10.93 -3.53 -9.39
N SER A 44 10.07 -3.27 -10.37
CA SER A 44 10.48 -3.02 -11.76
C SER A 44 10.33 -1.52 -12.10
N LEU A 45 11.46 -0.82 -12.21
CA LEU A 45 11.52 0.58 -12.63
C LEU A 45 10.79 0.83 -13.96
N GLY A 46 10.83 -0.11 -14.89
CA GLY A 46 10.18 0.02 -16.20
C GLY A 46 8.66 -0.03 -16.15
N ARG A 47 8.06 -0.82 -15.26
CA ARG A 47 6.60 -0.85 -15.05
C ARG A 47 6.10 0.41 -14.35
N LEU A 48 6.90 0.93 -13.42
CA LEU A 48 6.61 2.15 -12.70
C LEU A 48 6.48 3.34 -13.63
N LEU A 49 7.47 3.58 -14.48
CA LEU A 49 7.51 4.73 -15.40
C LEU A 49 6.33 4.73 -16.38
N LYS A 50 5.79 3.57 -16.73
CA LYS A 50 4.62 3.45 -17.63
C LYS A 50 3.29 3.85 -16.99
N ASN A 51 3.15 3.72 -15.65
CA ASN A 51 1.90 3.98 -14.93
C ASN A 51 1.96 5.20 -14.00
N LEU A 52 3.02 5.99 -14.11
CA LEU A 52 3.33 7.06 -13.15
C LEU A 52 2.18 8.08 -12.98
N ALA A 53 1.50 8.47 -14.05
CA ALA A 53 0.47 9.51 -14.00
C ALA A 53 -0.78 9.06 -13.21
N SER A 54 -1.19 7.79 -13.35
CA SER A 54 -2.35 7.25 -12.62
C SER A 54 -2.04 6.96 -11.15
N VAL A 55 -0.81 6.53 -10.86
CA VAL A 55 -0.33 6.14 -9.51
C VAL A 55 0.05 7.37 -8.68
N LEU A 56 0.63 8.41 -9.31
CA LEU A 56 1.04 9.66 -8.65
C LEU A 56 -0.14 10.50 -8.13
N GLY A 57 -1.33 10.42 -8.77
CA GLY A 57 -2.45 11.29 -8.44
C GLY A 57 -2.92 11.12 -6.99
N VAL A 58 -3.60 10.00 -6.69
CA VAL A 58 -4.16 9.75 -5.35
C VAL A 58 -3.06 9.40 -4.35
N GLY A 59 -2.09 8.55 -4.74
CA GLY A 59 -1.00 8.10 -3.87
C GLY A 59 -0.11 9.24 -3.38
N GLY A 60 0.32 10.10 -4.29
CA GLY A 60 1.14 11.27 -3.97
C GLY A 60 0.41 12.28 -3.09
N LEU A 61 -0.86 12.57 -3.40
CA LEU A 61 -1.69 13.45 -2.58
C LEU A 61 -1.91 12.86 -1.18
N GLN A 62 -2.22 11.58 -1.07
CA GLN A 62 -2.44 10.92 0.22
C GLN A 62 -1.19 10.96 1.09
N LEU A 63 -0.03 10.58 0.54
CA LEU A 63 1.25 10.62 1.25
C LEU A 63 1.59 12.06 1.67
N GLY A 64 1.49 13.01 0.74
CA GLY A 64 1.78 14.42 0.99
C GLY A 64 0.86 15.05 2.03
N LEU A 65 -0.46 14.87 1.89
CA LEU A 65 -1.46 15.40 2.83
C LEU A 65 -1.28 14.81 4.23
N THR A 66 -1.06 13.49 4.33
CA THR A 66 -0.86 12.84 5.63
C THR A 66 0.43 13.33 6.29
N THR A 67 1.53 13.40 5.52
CA THR A 67 2.81 13.89 6.04
C THR A 67 2.70 15.35 6.48
N ALA A 68 2.10 16.22 5.67
CA ALA A 68 1.94 17.63 5.99
C ALA A 68 1.05 17.87 7.21
N PHE A 69 -0.06 17.12 7.34
CA PHE A 69 -0.96 17.22 8.47
C PHE A 69 -0.28 16.79 9.77
N VAL A 70 0.38 15.61 9.76
CA VAL A 70 1.08 15.09 10.95
C VAL A 70 2.23 16.02 11.32
N TRP A 71 3.02 16.46 10.34
CA TRP A 71 4.07 17.45 10.55
C TRP A 71 3.53 18.71 11.22
N PHE A 72 2.46 19.31 10.70
CA PHE A 72 1.87 20.52 11.25
C PHE A 72 1.41 20.31 12.69
N VAL A 73 0.62 19.26 12.96
CA VAL A 73 0.08 18.98 14.31
C VAL A 73 1.20 18.75 15.32
N PHE A 74 2.20 17.92 14.98
CA PHE A 74 3.26 17.60 15.93
C PHE A 74 4.25 18.75 16.13
N SER A 75 4.46 19.60 15.13
CA SER A 75 5.25 20.84 15.27
C SER A 75 4.57 21.81 16.25
N GLU A 76 3.24 21.96 16.20
CA GLU A 76 2.48 22.82 17.13
C GLU A 76 2.49 22.27 18.58
N ILE A 77 2.59 20.95 18.75
CA ILE A 77 2.68 20.31 20.08
C ILE A 77 4.11 20.40 20.67
N GLY A 78 5.08 20.90 19.88
CA GLY A 78 6.46 21.15 20.34
C GLY A 78 7.47 20.06 19.99
N PHE A 79 7.14 19.14 19.08
CA PHE A 79 8.12 18.20 18.51
C PHE A 79 9.08 18.94 17.58
N GLN A 80 10.30 18.43 17.47
CA GLN A 80 11.25 18.97 16.50
C GLN A 80 10.75 18.78 15.07
N GLN A 81 11.08 19.72 14.19
CA GLN A 81 10.65 19.71 12.78
C GLN A 81 10.97 18.37 12.08
N ASN A 82 12.21 17.89 12.26
CA ASN A 82 12.69 16.66 11.65
C ASN A 82 11.95 15.42 12.16
N GLN A 83 11.66 15.37 13.47
CA GLN A 83 10.85 14.31 14.08
C GLN A 83 9.42 14.32 13.53
N SER A 84 8.80 15.50 13.43
CA SER A 84 7.43 15.65 12.95
C SER A 84 7.29 15.24 11.48
N ILE A 85 8.28 15.57 10.63
CA ILE A 85 8.32 15.13 9.22
C ILE A 85 8.47 13.61 9.15
N ALA A 86 9.42 13.04 9.88
CA ALA A 86 9.64 11.59 9.90
C ALA A 86 8.40 10.83 10.38
N LEU A 87 7.73 11.32 11.44
CA LEU A 87 6.49 10.75 11.94
C LEU A 87 5.39 10.78 10.88
N GLY A 88 5.26 11.90 10.17
CA GLY A 88 4.29 12.04 9.06
C GLY A 88 4.52 11.05 7.93
N LEU A 89 5.77 10.90 7.49
CA LEU A 89 6.16 9.94 6.45
C LEU A 89 5.88 8.48 6.88
N ILE A 90 6.22 8.15 8.13
CA ILE A 90 6.00 6.81 8.69
C ILE A 90 4.51 6.48 8.80
N VAL A 91 3.71 7.40 9.34
CA VAL A 91 2.27 7.20 9.50
C VAL A 91 1.53 7.18 8.16
N ALA A 92 2.04 7.86 7.13
CA ALA A 92 1.41 7.91 5.82
C ALA A 92 1.33 6.56 5.10
N LEU A 93 2.24 5.63 5.37
CA LEU A 93 2.28 4.30 4.73
C LEU A 93 1.16 3.39 5.24
N SER A 94 0.56 2.61 4.33
CA SER A 94 -0.51 1.64 4.64
C SER A 94 -0.04 0.22 4.39
N SER A 95 -0.72 -0.78 4.98
CA SER A 95 -0.36 -2.19 4.82
C SER A 95 -0.82 -2.72 3.46
N THR A 96 0.13 -2.95 2.58
CA THR A 96 -0.08 -3.55 1.26
C THR A 96 -0.58 -4.98 1.40
N ALA A 97 0.02 -5.77 2.30
CA ALA A 97 -0.34 -7.17 2.49
C ALA A 97 -1.80 -7.37 2.93
N ILE A 98 -2.30 -6.56 3.87
CA ILE A 98 -3.68 -6.68 4.36
C ILE A 98 -4.67 -6.27 3.28
N VAL A 99 -4.47 -5.10 2.68
CA VAL A 99 -5.43 -4.55 1.69
C VAL A 99 -5.46 -5.40 0.44
N MET A 100 -4.29 -5.79 -0.10
CA MET A 100 -4.21 -6.66 -1.27
C MET A 100 -4.87 -8.01 -1.04
N LYS A 101 -4.63 -8.64 0.12
CA LYS A 101 -5.31 -9.89 0.47
C LYS A 101 -6.82 -9.71 0.47
N MET A 102 -7.33 -8.66 1.10
CA MET A 102 -8.78 -8.41 1.17
C MET A 102 -9.40 -8.12 -0.20
N ILE A 103 -8.69 -7.40 -1.07
CA ILE A 103 -9.10 -7.15 -2.47
C ILE A 103 -9.11 -8.49 -3.25
N THR A 104 -8.10 -9.34 -3.05
CA THR A 104 -8.00 -10.67 -3.70
C THR A 104 -9.13 -11.58 -3.26
N ASP A 105 -9.34 -11.71 -1.95
CA ASP A 105 -10.36 -12.60 -1.36
C ASP A 105 -11.79 -12.23 -1.80
N ARG A 106 -11.99 -10.95 -2.19
CA ARG A 106 -13.28 -10.42 -2.66
C ARG A 106 -13.36 -10.24 -4.18
N ALA A 107 -12.31 -10.58 -4.92
CA ALA A 107 -12.19 -10.39 -6.36
C ALA A 107 -12.42 -8.93 -6.83
N GLU A 108 -12.09 -7.94 -6.00
CA GLU A 108 -12.36 -6.50 -6.23
C GLU A 108 -11.27 -5.78 -7.05
N PHE A 109 -10.38 -6.49 -7.74
CA PHE A 109 -9.27 -5.89 -8.52
C PHE A 109 -9.72 -4.91 -9.59
N ASP A 110 -10.83 -5.21 -10.25
CA ASP A 110 -11.34 -4.43 -11.36
C ASP A 110 -12.28 -3.30 -10.93
N THR A 111 -12.66 -3.23 -9.65
CA THR A 111 -13.48 -2.15 -9.12
C THR A 111 -12.68 -0.84 -9.05
N LEU A 112 -13.37 0.31 -9.12
CA LEU A 112 -12.71 1.62 -9.03
C LEU A 112 -11.97 1.79 -7.71
N HIS A 113 -12.59 1.44 -6.57
CA HIS A 113 -11.93 1.50 -5.27
C HIS A 113 -10.76 0.53 -5.14
N GLY A 114 -10.86 -0.68 -5.74
CA GLY A 114 -9.74 -1.64 -5.79
C GLY A 114 -8.54 -1.07 -6.53
N LYS A 115 -8.73 -0.55 -7.75
CA LYS A 115 -7.68 0.09 -8.56
C LYS A 115 -7.02 1.26 -7.84
N LEU A 116 -7.82 2.12 -7.18
CA LEU A 116 -7.30 3.28 -6.44
C LEU A 116 -6.49 2.84 -5.22
N CYS A 117 -6.96 1.85 -4.45
CA CYS A 117 -6.20 1.29 -3.34
C CYS A 117 -4.89 0.69 -3.81
N ILE A 118 -4.91 -0.17 -4.84
CA ILE A 118 -3.72 -0.82 -5.40
C ILE A 118 -2.72 0.23 -5.89
N GLY A 119 -3.18 1.22 -6.66
CA GLY A 119 -2.34 2.30 -7.16
C GLY A 119 -1.68 3.10 -6.03
N THR A 120 -2.44 3.44 -4.99
CA THR A 120 -1.93 4.18 -3.82
C THR A 120 -0.90 3.35 -3.05
N LEU A 121 -1.16 2.06 -2.81
CA LEU A 121 -0.24 1.17 -2.11
C LEU A 121 1.06 0.98 -2.88
N LEU A 122 0.98 0.75 -4.19
CA LEU A 122 2.16 0.65 -5.05
C LEU A 122 3.00 1.93 -5.02
N PHE A 123 2.35 3.10 -4.98
CA PHE A 123 3.05 4.38 -4.83
C PHE A 123 3.72 4.50 -3.47
N GLN A 124 3.03 4.12 -2.39
CA GLN A 124 3.59 4.14 -1.04
C GLN A 124 4.79 3.21 -0.92
N ASP A 125 4.71 1.97 -1.43
CA ASP A 125 5.81 1.00 -1.44
C ASP A 125 7.03 1.55 -2.18
N LEU A 126 6.79 2.28 -3.28
CA LEU A 126 7.83 2.98 -4.01
C LEU A 126 8.50 4.08 -3.18
N CYS A 127 7.70 4.81 -2.40
CA CYS A 127 8.20 5.89 -1.55
C CYS A 127 8.98 5.39 -0.33
N VAL A 128 8.86 4.11 0.05
CA VAL A 128 9.66 3.54 1.16
C VAL A 128 11.15 3.78 0.96
N VAL A 129 11.65 3.59 -0.27
CA VAL A 129 13.07 3.76 -0.58
C VAL A 129 13.56 5.20 -0.36
N PRO A 130 12.94 6.23 -0.97
CA PRO A 130 13.27 7.62 -0.68
C PRO A 130 13.13 7.98 0.80
N ILE A 131 12.10 7.46 1.50
CA ILE A 131 11.91 7.73 2.92
C ILE A 131 13.06 7.14 3.75
N MET A 132 13.49 5.90 3.46
CA MET A 132 14.63 5.28 4.12
C MET A 132 15.93 6.07 3.94
N LEU A 133 16.11 6.69 2.78
CA LEU A 133 17.26 7.59 2.52
C LEU A 133 17.14 8.90 3.29
N LEU A 134 15.93 9.40 3.45
CA LEU A 134 15.66 10.68 4.10
C LEU A 134 15.82 10.60 5.63
N LEU A 135 15.47 9.47 6.27
CA LEU A 135 15.51 9.33 7.73
C LEU A 135 16.89 9.63 8.35
N PRO A 136 18.02 9.06 7.85
CA PRO A 136 19.34 9.41 8.37
C PRO A 136 19.71 10.90 8.19
N LEU A 137 19.19 11.54 7.14
CA LEU A 137 19.41 12.98 6.90
C LEU A 137 18.64 13.83 7.90
N LEU A 138 17.40 13.43 8.22
CA LEU A 138 16.58 14.09 9.25
C LEU A 138 17.17 13.90 10.65
N ALA A 139 17.87 12.79 10.91
CA ALA A 139 18.49 12.51 12.20
C ALA A 139 19.79 13.28 12.46
N GLN A 140 20.45 13.81 11.42
CA GLN A 140 21.69 14.54 11.59
C GLN A 140 21.45 15.90 12.27
N SER A 141 21.85 16.01 13.54
CA SER A 141 21.74 17.22 14.37
C SER A 141 22.65 18.39 13.94
N GLY A 142 23.41 18.23 12.85
CA GLY A 142 24.33 19.25 12.31
C GLY A 142 23.85 19.94 11.02
N VAL A 143 22.67 19.58 10.51
CA VAL A 143 22.08 20.20 9.30
C VAL A 143 21.36 21.48 9.73
N THR A 144 22.14 22.54 9.92
CA THR A 144 21.60 23.84 10.35
C THR A 144 21.24 24.75 9.18
N SER A 145 21.68 24.40 7.96
CA SER A 145 21.40 25.17 6.76
C SER A 145 20.78 24.30 5.65
N ALA A 146 20.00 24.93 4.76
CA ALA A 146 19.51 24.26 3.55
C ALA A 146 20.66 23.71 2.67
N ALA A 147 21.83 24.34 2.70
CA ALA A 147 23.00 23.88 1.97
C ALA A 147 23.56 22.57 2.53
N ASP A 148 23.64 22.43 3.86
CA ASP A 148 24.09 21.19 4.51
C ASP A 148 23.13 20.04 4.22
N PHE A 149 21.82 20.32 4.24
CA PHE A 149 20.79 19.34 3.88
C PHE A 149 20.95 18.87 2.43
N VAL A 150 21.09 19.79 1.48
CA VAL A 150 21.30 19.46 0.07
C VAL A 150 22.60 18.67 -0.12
N PHE A 151 23.69 19.06 0.55
CA PHE A 151 24.96 18.34 0.48
C PHE A 151 24.84 16.91 1.02
N ALA A 152 24.21 16.71 2.18
CA ALA A 152 23.98 15.39 2.76
C ALA A 152 23.08 14.52 1.86
N MET A 153 22.03 15.11 1.27
CA MET A 153 21.14 14.43 0.32
C MET A 153 21.89 14.01 -0.95
N VAL A 154 22.71 14.91 -1.52
CA VAL A 154 23.52 14.60 -2.71
C VAL A 154 24.54 13.51 -2.40
N LYS A 155 25.20 13.55 -1.25
CA LYS A 155 26.13 12.51 -0.81
C LYS A 155 25.46 11.15 -0.68
N SER A 156 24.30 11.06 0.00
CA SER A 156 23.56 9.81 0.17
C SER A 156 23.03 9.27 -1.18
N LEU A 157 22.49 10.16 -2.02
CA LEU A 157 22.03 9.78 -3.35
C LEU A 157 23.19 9.29 -4.22
N THR A 158 24.35 9.95 -4.15
CA THR A 158 25.56 9.53 -4.87
C THR A 158 26.02 8.14 -4.40
N ALA A 159 25.97 7.86 -3.10
CA ALA A 159 26.31 6.54 -2.56
C ALA A 159 25.35 5.45 -3.09
N VAL A 160 24.05 5.71 -3.09
CA VAL A 160 23.05 4.77 -3.65
C VAL A 160 23.28 4.53 -5.13
N VAL A 161 23.46 5.61 -5.90
CA VAL A 161 23.73 5.55 -7.34
C VAL A 161 25.01 4.77 -7.62
N ALA A 162 26.08 5.03 -6.85
CA ALA A 162 27.34 4.33 -7.01
C ALA A 162 27.20 2.83 -6.71
N ILE A 163 26.53 2.45 -5.61
CA ILE A 163 26.27 1.04 -5.28
C ILE A 163 25.43 0.39 -6.37
N PHE A 164 24.37 1.06 -6.82
CA PHE A 164 23.49 0.55 -7.87
C PHE A 164 24.25 0.27 -9.16
N PHE A 165 25.03 1.22 -9.66
CA PHE A 165 25.80 1.04 -10.89
C PHE A 165 26.91 -0.01 -10.74
N LEU A 166 27.65 0.00 -9.61
CA LEU A 166 28.69 -1.01 -9.36
C LEU A 166 28.09 -2.42 -9.29
N SER A 167 27.00 -2.57 -8.54
CA SER A 167 26.32 -3.86 -8.43
C SER A 167 25.71 -4.30 -9.78
N ARG A 168 25.17 -3.39 -10.57
CA ARG A 168 24.65 -3.66 -11.92
C ARG A 168 25.72 -4.19 -12.88
N LEU A 169 26.98 -3.82 -12.67
CA LEU A 169 28.12 -4.34 -13.47
C LEU A 169 28.57 -5.73 -13.02
N ILE A 170 28.49 -6.03 -11.73
CA ILE A 170 29.07 -7.22 -11.11
C ILE A 170 28.01 -8.34 -11.00
N VAL A 171 26.82 -8.03 -10.46
CA VAL A 171 25.80 -9.03 -10.10
C VAL A 171 25.32 -9.87 -11.29
N PRO A 172 24.96 -9.31 -12.46
CA PRO A 172 24.52 -10.13 -13.59
C PRO A 172 25.60 -11.09 -14.07
N LYS A 173 26.88 -10.64 -14.10
CA LYS A 173 28.01 -11.49 -14.50
C LYS A 173 28.24 -12.63 -13.51
N ALA A 174 28.14 -12.36 -12.22
CA ALA A 174 28.25 -13.35 -11.17
C ALA A 174 27.12 -14.40 -11.28
N LEU A 175 25.88 -13.97 -11.50
CA LEU A 175 24.73 -14.86 -11.69
C LEU A 175 24.89 -15.75 -12.92
N VAL A 176 25.30 -15.20 -14.06
CA VAL A 176 25.56 -15.99 -15.29
C VAL A 176 26.65 -17.03 -15.04
N TRP A 177 27.72 -16.66 -14.33
CA TRP A 177 28.81 -17.60 -14.02
C TRP A 177 28.33 -18.75 -13.14
N VAL A 178 27.54 -18.46 -12.10
CA VAL A 178 26.96 -19.48 -11.21
C VAL A 178 25.93 -20.35 -11.93
N ALA A 179 25.06 -19.77 -12.73
CA ALA A 179 24.03 -20.48 -13.47
C ALA A 179 24.62 -21.50 -14.47
N ARG A 180 25.82 -21.25 -14.99
CA ARG A 180 26.55 -22.21 -15.86
C ARG A 180 26.97 -23.49 -15.12
N VAL A 181 27.10 -23.44 -13.78
CA VAL A 181 27.40 -24.65 -12.98
C VAL A 181 26.20 -25.58 -12.87
N GLY A 182 24.99 -25.08 -13.20
CA GLY A 182 23.79 -25.92 -13.41
C GLY A 182 23.13 -26.47 -12.17
N ASN A 183 23.48 -25.98 -10.97
CA ASN A 183 22.87 -26.41 -9.70
C ASN A 183 22.03 -25.31 -9.08
N LYS A 184 20.75 -25.62 -8.79
CA LYS A 184 19.77 -24.71 -8.20
C LYS A 184 20.22 -24.18 -6.84
N GLU A 185 20.85 -25.02 -6.01
CA GLU A 185 21.32 -24.65 -4.68
C GLU A 185 22.42 -23.58 -4.74
N HIS A 186 23.31 -23.66 -5.73
CA HIS A 186 24.38 -22.67 -5.93
C HIS A 186 23.79 -21.30 -6.30
N LEU A 187 22.71 -21.26 -7.09
CA LEU A 187 22.06 -20.01 -7.44
C LEU A 187 21.47 -19.32 -6.20
N THR A 188 20.73 -20.06 -5.38
CA THR A 188 20.13 -19.53 -4.14
C THR A 188 21.18 -19.03 -3.16
N LEU A 189 22.26 -19.83 -2.92
CA LEU A 189 23.37 -19.41 -2.06
C LEU A 189 24.10 -18.17 -2.58
N SER A 190 24.25 -18.06 -3.93
CA SER A 190 24.87 -16.88 -4.54
C SER A 190 24.01 -15.63 -4.38
N VAL A 191 22.70 -15.77 -4.47
CA VAL A 191 21.77 -14.66 -4.20
C VAL A 191 21.91 -14.19 -2.75
N LEU A 192 21.93 -15.10 -1.77
CA LEU A 192 22.17 -14.76 -0.35
C LEU A 192 23.52 -14.08 -0.17
N PHE A 193 24.57 -14.57 -0.82
CA PHE A 193 25.89 -13.92 -0.77
C PHE A 193 25.86 -12.52 -1.38
N ILE A 194 25.16 -12.31 -2.50
CA ILE A 194 25.00 -10.98 -3.12
C ILE A 194 24.27 -10.03 -2.18
N ILE A 195 23.20 -10.48 -1.51
CA ILE A 195 22.47 -9.69 -0.52
C ILE A 195 23.42 -9.20 0.58
N LEU A 196 24.20 -10.13 1.16
CA LEU A 196 25.13 -9.80 2.24
C LEU A 196 26.27 -8.90 1.76
N ALA A 197 26.83 -9.16 0.58
CA ALA A 197 27.93 -8.37 0.02
C ALA A 197 27.49 -6.94 -0.31
N THR A 198 26.32 -6.76 -0.93
CA THR A 198 25.77 -5.42 -1.23
C THR A 198 25.32 -4.71 0.03
N GLY A 199 24.75 -5.42 1.01
CA GLY A 199 24.44 -4.89 2.33
C GLY A 199 25.68 -4.36 3.05
N TRP A 200 26.75 -5.16 3.10
CA TRP A 200 28.02 -4.77 3.68
C TRP A 200 28.65 -3.56 2.98
N ALA A 201 28.64 -3.56 1.64
CA ALA A 201 29.15 -2.43 0.85
C ALA A 201 28.37 -1.15 1.14
N SER A 202 27.04 -1.25 1.24
CA SER A 202 26.15 -0.13 1.60
C SER A 202 26.49 0.44 2.97
N GLN A 203 26.70 -0.44 3.96
CA GLN A 203 27.08 -0.03 5.32
C GLN A 203 28.42 0.72 5.35
N LYS A 204 29.40 0.28 4.57
CA LYS A 204 30.68 1.00 4.42
C LYS A 204 30.54 2.38 3.79
N MET A 205 29.51 2.61 3.00
CA MET A 205 29.20 3.91 2.38
C MET A 205 28.25 4.77 3.23
N GLY A 206 27.93 4.36 4.47
CA GLY A 206 27.07 5.09 5.41
C GLY A 206 25.56 4.87 5.21
N LEU A 207 25.18 3.83 4.48
CA LEU A 207 23.80 3.39 4.33
C LEU A 207 23.52 2.20 5.26
N THR A 208 22.25 1.77 5.35
CA THR A 208 21.89 0.58 6.13
C THR A 208 22.14 -0.71 5.36
N LEU A 209 22.33 -1.86 6.06
CA LEU A 209 22.38 -3.19 5.45
C LEU A 209 21.12 -3.49 4.63
N ALA A 210 19.99 -3.09 5.17
CA ALA A 210 18.66 -3.27 4.59
C ALA A 210 18.52 -2.56 3.22
N MET A 211 19.11 -1.37 3.09
CA MET A 211 19.17 -0.65 1.81
C MET A 211 20.00 -1.38 0.76
N GLY A 212 21.15 -1.96 1.18
CA GLY A 212 21.96 -2.76 0.26
C GLY A 212 21.21 -3.99 -0.25
N ALA A 213 20.43 -4.63 0.61
CA ALA A 213 19.57 -5.76 0.23
C ALA A 213 18.48 -5.35 -0.78
N LEU A 214 17.85 -4.20 -0.56
CA LEU A 214 16.88 -3.62 -1.50
C LEU A 214 17.50 -3.36 -2.88
N ILE A 215 18.69 -2.74 -2.91
CA ILE A 215 19.43 -2.46 -4.16
C ILE A 215 19.79 -3.77 -4.86
N ALA A 216 20.26 -4.80 -4.13
CA ALA A 216 20.51 -6.12 -4.68
C ALA A 216 19.27 -6.72 -5.35
N GLY A 217 18.12 -6.64 -4.68
CA GLY A 217 16.84 -7.08 -5.20
C GLY A 217 16.46 -6.36 -6.50
N MET A 218 16.55 -5.03 -6.54
CA MET A 218 16.26 -4.24 -7.74
C MET A 218 17.15 -4.61 -8.93
N ILE A 219 18.43 -4.90 -8.70
CA ILE A 219 19.36 -5.29 -9.77
C ILE A 219 19.06 -6.69 -10.28
N ILE A 220 18.77 -7.63 -9.38
CA ILE A 220 18.41 -8.99 -9.72
C ILE A 220 17.05 -9.02 -10.44
N SER A 221 16.13 -8.12 -10.13
CA SER A 221 14.84 -8.00 -10.82
C SER A 221 14.96 -7.72 -12.32
N GLU A 222 16.05 -7.07 -12.76
CA GLU A 222 16.36 -6.81 -14.17
C GLU A 222 17.13 -7.96 -14.85
N SER A 223 17.49 -9.03 -14.12
CA SER A 223 18.25 -10.16 -14.66
C SER A 223 17.36 -11.18 -15.38
N GLU A 224 17.94 -11.94 -16.32
CA GLU A 224 17.25 -13.03 -17.01
C GLU A 224 16.82 -14.16 -16.06
N TYR A 225 17.48 -14.29 -14.89
CA TYR A 225 17.20 -15.29 -13.86
C TYR A 225 16.14 -14.87 -12.86
N ASN A 226 15.55 -13.68 -13.02
CA ASN A 226 14.59 -13.11 -12.07
C ASN A 226 13.45 -14.09 -11.72
N HIS A 227 12.79 -14.67 -12.71
CA HIS A 227 11.68 -15.60 -12.49
C HIS A 227 12.06 -16.81 -11.63
N GLN A 228 13.22 -17.39 -11.88
CA GLN A 228 13.70 -18.55 -11.13
C GLN A 228 14.06 -18.14 -9.70
N ILE A 229 14.75 -17.01 -9.54
CA ILE A 229 15.15 -16.47 -8.22
C ILE A 229 13.91 -16.12 -7.39
N ILE A 230 12.88 -15.53 -7.99
CA ILE A 230 11.62 -15.24 -7.29
C ILE A 230 11.01 -16.55 -6.76
N LEU A 231 10.89 -17.58 -7.58
CA LEU A 231 10.30 -18.85 -7.14
C LEU A 231 11.07 -19.52 -6.01
N ASP A 232 12.40 -19.39 -6.00
CA ASP A 232 13.26 -19.97 -4.97
C ASP A 232 13.29 -19.16 -3.68
N ILE A 233 13.15 -17.85 -3.78
CA ILE A 233 13.21 -16.92 -2.63
C ILE A 233 11.82 -16.66 -2.00
N LEU A 234 10.73 -16.78 -2.76
CA LEU A 234 9.36 -16.58 -2.24
C LEU A 234 9.06 -17.38 -0.96
N PRO A 235 9.38 -18.68 -0.86
CA PRO A 235 9.17 -19.43 0.37
C PRO A 235 10.01 -18.88 1.54
N LEU A 236 11.24 -18.45 1.27
CA LEU A 236 12.12 -17.84 2.26
C LEU A 236 11.55 -16.52 2.75
N ARG A 237 11.01 -15.68 1.86
CA ARG A 237 10.33 -14.43 2.22
C ARG A 237 9.25 -14.66 3.28
N ASP A 238 8.39 -15.65 3.08
CA ASP A 238 7.27 -15.90 3.97
C ASP A 238 7.75 -16.34 5.36
N TYR A 239 8.80 -17.16 5.44
CA TYR A 239 9.43 -17.52 6.70
C TYR A 239 10.09 -16.32 7.38
N PHE A 240 10.89 -15.55 6.65
CA PHE A 240 11.60 -14.41 7.22
C PHE A 240 10.69 -13.23 7.56
N SER A 241 9.64 -13.00 6.78
CA SER A 241 8.58 -12.05 7.15
C SER A 241 7.89 -12.48 8.44
N SER A 242 7.63 -13.78 8.61
CA SER A 242 7.04 -14.31 9.84
C SER A 242 7.96 -14.09 11.04
N ILE A 243 9.26 -14.38 10.90
CA ILE A 243 10.29 -14.15 11.94
C ILE A 243 10.37 -12.65 12.27
N PHE A 244 10.37 -11.78 11.25
CA PHE A 244 10.36 -10.33 11.46
C PHE A 244 9.15 -9.87 12.27
N PHE A 245 7.93 -10.27 11.90
CA PHE A 245 6.73 -9.89 12.64
C PHE A 245 6.70 -10.46 14.06
N ILE A 246 7.15 -11.69 14.26
CA ILE A 246 7.30 -12.28 15.61
C ILE A 246 8.29 -11.45 16.41
N SER A 247 9.47 -11.14 15.87
CA SER A 247 10.52 -10.38 16.56
C SER A 247 10.06 -8.95 16.89
N VAL A 248 9.38 -8.27 15.98
CA VAL A 248 8.78 -6.95 16.25
C VAL A 248 7.73 -7.04 17.36
N GLY A 249 6.88 -8.08 17.34
CA GLY A 249 5.94 -8.33 18.43
C GLY A 249 6.64 -8.53 19.77
N MET A 250 7.74 -9.29 19.82
CA MET A 250 8.55 -9.51 21.03
C MET A 250 9.16 -8.21 21.58
N LEU A 251 9.49 -7.25 20.75
CA LEU A 251 10.07 -5.96 21.15
C LEU A 251 9.03 -4.99 21.71
N LEU A 252 7.73 -5.29 21.58
CA LEU A 252 6.67 -4.46 22.13
C LEU A 252 6.67 -4.56 23.67
N GLN A 253 6.86 -3.43 24.33
CA GLN A 253 6.78 -3.32 25.78
C GLN A 253 5.31 -3.28 26.22
N THR A 254 4.78 -4.43 26.61
CA THR A 254 3.39 -4.59 27.03
C THR A 254 3.01 -3.65 28.17
N GLN A 255 3.98 -3.27 29.05
CA GLN A 255 3.75 -2.36 30.15
C GLN A 255 3.27 -0.98 29.65
N VAL A 256 3.88 -0.43 28.59
CA VAL A 256 3.46 0.87 28.01
C VAL A 256 2.00 0.81 27.54
N PHE A 257 1.60 -0.33 26.99
CA PHE A 257 0.19 -0.52 26.59
C PHE A 257 -0.73 -0.64 27.81
N VAL A 258 -0.36 -1.46 28.81
CA VAL A 258 -1.19 -1.70 30.00
C VAL A 258 -1.36 -0.43 30.85
N ASP A 259 -0.29 0.36 31.03
CA ASP A 259 -0.32 1.59 31.81
C ASP A 259 -1.21 2.67 31.19
N SER A 260 -1.42 2.62 29.86
CA SER A 260 -2.15 3.65 29.12
C SER A 260 -3.07 3.08 28.02
N VAL A 261 -3.81 2.02 28.32
CA VAL A 261 -4.68 1.30 27.35
C VAL A 261 -5.61 2.24 26.60
N TRP A 262 -6.32 3.09 27.34
CA TRP A 262 -7.30 4.02 26.74
C TRP A 262 -6.64 5.07 25.87
N ALA A 263 -5.47 5.58 26.26
CA ALA A 263 -4.70 6.53 25.46
C ALA A 263 -4.18 5.86 24.18
N CYS A 264 -3.67 4.64 24.24
CA CYS A 264 -3.22 3.88 23.08
C CYS A 264 -4.36 3.57 22.11
N LEU A 265 -5.53 3.17 22.63
CA LEU A 265 -6.72 2.91 21.80
C LEU A 265 -7.23 4.21 21.18
N ALA A 266 -7.32 5.30 21.94
CA ALA A 266 -7.76 6.60 21.44
C ALA A 266 -6.80 7.14 20.36
N LEU A 267 -5.48 7.04 20.58
CA LEU A 267 -4.47 7.46 19.61
C LEU A 267 -4.54 6.61 18.32
N SER A 268 -4.72 5.29 18.45
CA SER A 268 -4.88 4.40 17.30
C SER A 268 -6.14 4.72 16.51
N ALA A 269 -7.27 4.96 17.20
CA ALA A 269 -8.51 5.37 16.57
C ALA A 269 -8.36 6.74 15.88
N LEU A 270 -7.69 7.71 16.52
CA LEU A 270 -7.42 9.02 15.96
C LEU A 270 -6.58 8.92 14.67
N VAL A 271 -5.51 8.13 14.70
CA VAL A 271 -4.66 7.89 13.50
C VAL A 271 -5.48 7.29 12.37
N VAL A 272 -6.29 6.26 12.66
CA VAL A 272 -7.17 5.63 11.67
C VAL A 272 -8.17 6.64 11.08
N LEU A 273 -8.81 7.45 11.90
CA LEU A 273 -9.78 8.46 11.46
C LEU A 273 -9.12 9.55 10.61
N VAL A 274 -8.02 10.09 11.10
CA VAL A 274 -7.30 11.18 10.40
C VAL A 274 -6.75 10.66 9.08
N LYS A 275 -6.03 9.55 9.09
CA LYS A 275 -5.44 8.99 7.89
C LYS A 275 -6.48 8.54 6.87
N GLY A 276 -7.56 7.89 7.33
CA GLY A 276 -8.68 7.53 6.47
C GLY A 276 -9.36 8.75 5.86
N GLY A 277 -9.58 9.80 6.67
CA GLY A 277 -10.13 11.08 6.20
C GLY A 277 -9.23 11.75 5.14
N LEU A 278 -7.91 11.79 5.38
CA LEU A 278 -6.94 12.38 4.44
C LEU A 278 -6.81 11.56 3.14
N ALA A 279 -6.87 10.22 3.22
CA ALA A 279 -6.89 9.37 2.04
C ALA A 279 -8.18 9.56 1.22
N GLY A 280 -9.32 9.67 1.90
CA GLY A 280 -10.58 10.05 1.25
C GLY A 280 -10.53 11.43 0.62
N LEU A 281 -9.96 12.42 1.31
CA LEU A 281 -9.76 13.77 0.78
C LEU A 281 -8.86 13.77 -0.46
N ALA A 282 -7.79 12.99 -0.47
CA ALA A 282 -6.92 12.83 -1.65
C ALA A 282 -7.70 12.33 -2.87
N CYS A 283 -8.61 11.36 -2.68
CA CYS A 283 -9.51 10.90 -3.73
C CYS A 283 -10.47 12.00 -4.21
N LEU A 284 -11.06 12.76 -3.30
CA LEU A 284 -11.97 13.87 -3.63
C LEU A 284 -11.28 14.96 -4.46
N LEU A 285 -10.04 15.30 -4.13
CA LEU A 285 -9.25 16.29 -4.89
C LEU A 285 -9.01 15.85 -6.34
N VAL A 286 -8.99 14.56 -6.61
CA VAL A 286 -8.89 13.99 -7.98
C VAL A 286 -10.27 13.72 -8.59
N LYS A 287 -11.33 14.27 -7.97
CA LYS A 287 -12.73 14.16 -8.43
C LYS A 287 -13.30 12.74 -8.44
N VAL A 288 -12.79 11.86 -7.57
CA VAL A 288 -13.41 10.55 -7.31
C VAL A 288 -14.73 10.77 -6.55
N PRO A 289 -15.81 10.01 -6.87
CA PRO A 289 -17.08 10.13 -6.17
C PRO A 289 -16.93 9.96 -4.64
N LEU A 290 -17.70 10.75 -3.87
CA LEU A 290 -17.62 10.82 -2.41
C LEU A 290 -17.73 9.45 -1.74
N ARG A 291 -18.65 8.60 -2.20
CA ARG A 291 -18.84 7.24 -1.69
C ARG A 291 -17.59 6.38 -1.88
N ILE A 292 -16.98 6.41 -3.07
CA ILE A 292 -15.76 5.66 -3.36
C ILE A 292 -14.57 6.21 -2.58
N SER A 293 -14.47 7.54 -2.46
CA SER A 293 -13.45 8.21 -1.66
C SER A 293 -13.50 7.78 -0.19
N PHE A 294 -14.70 7.62 0.37
CA PHE A 294 -14.91 7.10 1.71
C PHE A 294 -14.44 5.64 1.85
N VAL A 295 -14.79 4.78 0.87
CA VAL A 295 -14.37 3.37 0.86
C VAL A 295 -12.84 3.26 0.78
N VAL A 296 -12.19 4.00 -0.12
CA VAL A 296 -10.72 4.04 -0.25
C VAL A 296 -10.08 4.55 1.03
N GLY A 297 -10.64 5.62 1.62
CA GLY A 297 -10.19 6.19 2.89
C GLY A 297 -10.18 5.15 4.01
N MET A 298 -11.28 4.44 4.22
CA MET A 298 -11.39 3.39 5.25
C MET A 298 -10.41 2.24 5.00
N ARG A 299 -10.17 1.87 3.74
CA ARG A 299 -9.29 0.76 3.36
C ARG A 299 -7.81 1.09 3.52
N LEU A 300 -7.43 2.36 3.43
CA LEU A 300 -6.06 2.84 3.59
C LEU A 300 -5.77 3.48 4.96
N ALA A 301 -6.72 3.41 5.89
CA ALA A 301 -6.66 4.10 7.19
C ALA A 301 -5.60 3.53 8.16
N GLN A 302 -5.22 2.28 8.02
CA GLN A 302 -4.23 1.62 8.89
C GLN A 302 -2.80 2.05 8.55
N VAL A 303 -1.92 1.98 9.55
CA VAL A 303 -0.47 2.13 9.39
C VAL A 303 0.11 0.80 8.89
N GLY A 304 1.09 0.85 7.99
CA GLY A 304 1.61 -0.35 7.33
C GLY A 304 2.80 -1.01 8.03
N GLU A 305 3.21 -2.17 7.49
CA GLU A 305 4.37 -2.92 7.96
C GLU A 305 5.70 -2.18 7.76
N PHE A 306 5.82 -1.40 6.69
CA PHE A 306 7.02 -0.57 6.45
C PHE A 306 7.21 0.51 7.50
N SER A 307 6.12 0.98 8.10
CA SER A 307 6.18 1.95 9.20
C SER A 307 6.89 1.37 10.42
N LEU A 308 6.78 0.05 10.68
CA LEU A 308 7.51 -0.62 11.75
C LEU A 308 9.02 -0.60 11.50
N ILE A 309 9.43 -0.86 10.25
CA ILE A 309 10.84 -0.83 9.82
C ILE A 309 11.40 0.59 9.93
N LEU A 310 10.67 1.57 9.38
CA LEU A 310 11.09 2.97 9.37
C LEU A 310 11.15 3.54 10.79
N SER A 311 10.23 3.15 11.69
CA SER A 311 10.29 3.59 13.09
C SER A 311 11.46 2.98 13.85
N ALA A 312 11.83 1.71 13.58
CA ALA A 312 13.04 1.11 14.13
C ALA A 312 14.30 1.83 13.63
N MET A 313 14.38 2.14 12.33
CA MET A 313 15.48 2.94 11.77
C MET A 313 15.56 4.33 12.39
N ALA A 314 14.41 4.99 12.61
CA ALA A 314 14.36 6.31 13.23
C ALA A 314 14.84 6.27 14.69
N LEU A 315 14.54 5.20 15.43
CA LEU A 315 15.08 4.95 16.78
C LEU A 315 16.60 4.75 16.74
N ASP A 316 17.10 3.88 15.86
CA ASP A 316 18.54 3.57 15.74
C ASP A 316 19.36 4.80 15.33
N GLN A 317 18.75 5.72 14.58
CA GLN A 317 19.37 7.00 14.19
C GLN A 317 19.23 8.09 15.27
N GLY A 318 18.59 7.81 16.40
CA GLY A 318 18.36 8.78 17.47
C GLY A 318 17.33 9.86 17.14
N LEU A 319 16.54 9.69 16.08
CA LEU A 319 15.48 10.62 15.69
C LEU A 319 14.26 10.50 16.62
N PHE A 320 13.95 9.27 17.06
CA PHE A 320 12.93 8.99 18.06
C PHE A 320 13.57 8.43 19.33
N ASP A 321 12.94 8.71 20.48
CA ASP A 321 13.23 8.04 21.72
C ASP A 321 12.49 6.70 21.85
N SER A 322 12.85 5.89 22.86
CA SER A 322 12.24 4.58 23.10
C SER A 322 10.73 4.65 23.31
N HIS A 323 10.23 5.70 23.98
CA HIS A 323 8.80 5.85 24.27
C HIS A 323 8.01 6.16 22.98
N GLN A 324 8.50 7.08 22.15
CA GLN A 324 7.93 7.42 20.84
C GLN A 324 7.87 6.21 19.93
N TYR A 325 8.96 5.43 19.88
CA TYR A 325 9.01 4.17 19.14
C TYR A 325 7.96 3.18 19.62
N GLN A 326 7.82 2.97 20.95
CA GLN A 326 6.83 2.05 21.50
C GLN A 326 5.40 2.48 21.18
N LEU A 327 5.09 3.77 21.26
CA LEU A 327 3.78 4.29 20.86
C LEU A 327 3.50 4.04 19.37
N LEU A 328 4.49 4.26 18.49
CA LEU A 328 4.36 3.97 17.06
C LEU A 328 4.12 2.48 16.79
N LEU A 329 4.83 1.59 17.49
CA LEU A 329 4.59 0.15 17.42
C LEU A 329 3.16 -0.21 17.81
N ILE A 330 2.70 0.28 18.96
CA ILE A 330 1.36 0.00 19.49
C ILE A 330 0.29 0.48 18.49
N VAL A 331 0.38 1.74 18.05
CA VAL A 331 -0.57 2.33 17.11
C VAL A 331 -0.59 1.57 15.79
N SER A 332 0.58 1.21 15.25
CA SER A 332 0.69 0.46 14.01
C SER A 332 0.05 -0.92 14.14
N ILE A 333 0.38 -1.67 15.20
CA ILE A 333 -0.15 -3.02 15.45
C ILE A 333 -1.67 -2.97 15.64
N LEU A 334 -2.18 -2.05 16.48
CA LEU A 334 -3.62 -1.92 16.71
C LEU A 334 -4.37 -1.51 15.45
N SER A 335 -3.85 -0.52 14.70
CA SER A 335 -4.49 -0.10 13.45
C SER A 335 -4.53 -1.22 12.40
N MET A 336 -3.46 -2.02 12.30
CA MET A 336 -3.43 -3.20 11.44
C MET A 336 -4.38 -4.30 11.91
N LEU A 337 -4.53 -4.50 13.22
CA LEU A 337 -5.44 -5.51 13.79
C LEU A 337 -6.90 -5.20 13.45
N PHE A 338 -7.28 -3.92 13.48
CA PHE A 338 -8.64 -3.48 13.14
C PHE A 338 -8.86 -3.30 11.63
N ALA A 339 -7.81 -3.28 10.81
CA ALA A 339 -7.91 -3.05 9.37
C ALA A 339 -8.87 -4.01 8.64
N PRO A 340 -8.87 -5.34 8.88
CA PRO A 340 -9.81 -6.23 8.21
C PRO A 340 -11.28 -5.89 8.50
N LEU A 341 -11.58 -5.48 9.73
CA LEU A 341 -12.93 -5.05 10.13
C LEU A 341 -13.36 -3.77 9.42
N LEU A 342 -12.43 -2.78 9.36
CA LEU A 342 -12.66 -1.52 8.64
C LEU A 342 -12.90 -1.75 7.15
N ILE A 343 -12.08 -2.60 6.53
CA ILE A 343 -12.21 -2.94 5.11
C ILE A 343 -13.53 -3.68 4.85
N GLN A 344 -13.91 -4.62 5.71
CA GLN A 344 -15.18 -5.32 5.60
C GLN A 344 -16.38 -4.40 5.73
N ALA A 345 -16.33 -3.49 6.69
CA ALA A 345 -17.41 -2.55 6.94
C ALA A 345 -17.48 -1.41 5.90
N SER A 346 -16.39 -1.14 5.16
CA SER A 346 -16.27 0.05 4.32
C SER A 346 -17.37 0.19 3.27
N THR A 347 -17.69 -0.87 2.54
CA THR A 347 -18.71 -0.85 1.49
C THR A 347 -20.12 -0.75 2.06
N ALA A 348 -20.47 -1.58 3.03
CA ALA A 348 -21.79 -1.55 3.67
C ALA A 348 -22.07 -0.21 4.35
N LEU A 349 -21.08 0.32 5.08
CA LEU A 349 -21.19 1.61 5.75
C LEU A 349 -21.32 2.76 4.75
N SER A 350 -20.59 2.69 3.63
CA SER A 350 -20.69 3.70 2.56
C SER A 350 -22.08 3.75 1.97
N ILE A 351 -22.71 2.60 1.69
CA ILE A 351 -24.06 2.54 1.18
C ILE A 351 -25.02 3.17 2.21
N ARG A 352 -24.95 2.75 3.48
CA ARG A 352 -25.84 3.24 4.53
C ARG A 352 -25.73 4.75 4.78
N ILE A 353 -24.52 5.33 4.73
CA ILE A 353 -24.30 6.76 4.95
C ILE A 353 -24.77 7.57 3.74
N PHE A 354 -24.43 7.14 2.53
CA PHE A 354 -24.64 7.94 1.33
C PHE A 354 -25.94 7.62 0.57
N SER A 355 -26.67 6.57 0.92
CA SER A 355 -28.01 6.31 0.37
C SER A 355 -29.04 7.41 0.66
N MET A 356 -28.80 8.19 1.71
CA MET A 356 -29.68 9.31 2.08
C MET A 356 -29.35 10.63 1.36
N TRP A 357 -28.26 10.69 0.62
CA TRP A 357 -27.81 11.92 -0.07
C TRP A 357 -28.19 11.86 -1.54
N LYS A 358 -29.12 12.75 -1.93
CA LYS A 358 -29.58 12.85 -3.34
C LYS A 358 -28.42 13.30 -4.23
N PRO A 359 -28.21 12.68 -5.41
CA PRO A 359 -27.21 13.14 -6.38
C PRO A 359 -27.62 14.51 -6.95
N GLU A 360 -26.63 15.39 -7.13
CA GLU A 360 -26.82 16.61 -7.95
C GLU A 360 -27.17 16.22 -9.39
N GLU A 361 -28.23 16.78 -9.91
CA GLU A 361 -28.77 16.51 -11.24
C GLU A 361 -27.79 16.97 -12.33
N THR A 362 -27.27 16.02 -13.11
CA THR A 362 -26.69 16.33 -14.43
C THR A 362 -27.74 16.01 -15.50
N ASP A 363 -28.37 17.04 -15.99
CA ASP A 363 -29.59 17.07 -16.78
C ASP A 363 -29.50 16.45 -18.22
N SER A 364 -28.34 15.95 -18.63
CA SER A 364 -28.12 15.52 -20.01
C SER A 364 -28.37 14.04 -20.32
N SER A 365 -28.49 13.19 -19.31
CA SER A 365 -28.68 11.73 -19.48
C SER A 365 -30.12 11.24 -19.39
N GLN A 366 -31.06 12.10 -18.98
CA GLN A 366 -32.45 11.72 -18.74
C GLN A 366 -33.26 11.30 -20.00
N LYS A 367 -32.89 11.78 -21.18
CA LYS A 367 -33.68 11.54 -22.39
C LYS A 367 -33.45 10.20 -23.09
N GLN A 368 -32.34 9.51 -22.82
CA GLN A 368 -31.97 8.33 -23.62
C GLN A 368 -32.43 6.99 -23.02
N ALA A 369 -32.67 6.90 -21.72
CA ALA A 369 -33.09 5.65 -21.08
C ALA A 369 -34.61 5.41 -21.13
N SER A 370 -35.40 6.48 -21.18
CA SER A 370 -36.88 6.40 -21.23
C SER A 370 -37.44 5.77 -22.50
N GLU A 371 -36.63 5.51 -23.51
CA GLU A 371 -37.06 4.92 -24.79
C GLU A 371 -36.86 3.40 -24.87
N LEU A 372 -36.13 2.79 -23.93
CA LEU A 372 -35.84 1.35 -23.96
C LEU A 372 -36.86 0.56 -23.17
N LYS A 373 -37.53 -0.42 -23.83
CA LYS A 373 -38.44 -1.38 -23.19
C LYS A 373 -37.93 -2.80 -23.41
N GLY A 374 -38.02 -3.64 -22.39
CA GLY A 374 -37.58 -5.03 -22.47
C GLY A 374 -36.07 -5.19 -22.65
N HIS A 375 -35.29 -4.18 -22.25
CA HIS A 375 -33.85 -4.18 -22.37
C HIS A 375 -33.16 -4.88 -21.19
N VAL A 376 -31.87 -5.19 -21.36
CA VAL A 376 -30.98 -5.70 -20.33
C VAL A 376 -30.18 -4.56 -19.73
N ILE A 377 -30.15 -4.45 -18.40
CA ILE A 377 -29.27 -3.53 -17.70
C ILE A 377 -28.00 -4.29 -17.31
N ILE A 378 -26.84 -3.87 -17.79
CA ILE A 378 -25.54 -4.41 -17.42
C ILE A 378 -24.91 -3.47 -16.40
N VAL A 379 -24.71 -3.93 -15.18
CA VAL A 379 -24.00 -3.17 -14.13
C VAL A 379 -22.54 -3.57 -14.13
N GLY A 380 -21.66 -2.63 -14.49
CA GLY A 380 -20.23 -2.82 -14.63
C GLY A 380 -19.78 -3.12 -16.07
N TYR A 381 -18.89 -2.27 -16.63
CA TYR A 381 -18.31 -2.44 -17.96
C TYR A 381 -16.86 -2.91 -17.90
N GLY A 382 -16.55 -3.77 -16.91
CA GLY A 382 -15.30 -4.52 -16.82
C GLY A 382 -15.21 -5.63 -17.87
N LEU A 383 -14.31 -6.60 -17.67
CA LEU A 383 -14.10 -7.69 -18.63
C LEU A 383 -15.41 -8.49 -18.91
N GLY A 384 -16.13 -8.89 -17.85
CA GLY A 384 -17.38 -9.64 -17.97
C GLY A 384 -18.49 -8.83 -18.63
N GLY A 385 -18.68 -7.56 -18.19
CA GLY A 385 -19.71 -6.69 -18.75
C GLY A 385 -19.49 -6.38 -20.23
N ARG A 386 -18.24 -6.22 -20.66
CA ARG A 386 -17.89 -6.03 -22.08
C ARG A 386 -18.20 -7.27 -22.91
N THR A 387 -17.80 -8.44 -22.42
CA THR A 387 -18.10 -9.71 -23.10
C THR A 387 -19.60 -9.90 -23.26
N LEU A 388 -20.39 -9.61 -22.21
CA LEU A 388 -21.83 -9.70 -22.26
C LEU A 388 -22.43 -8.66 -23.24
N ALA A 389 -21.96 -7.41 -23.19
CA ALA A 389 -22.41 -6.35 -24.09
C ALA A 389 -22.16 -6.71 -25.56
N GLN A 390 -21.02 -7.32 -25.86
CA GLN A 390 -20.70 -7.79 -27.21
C GLN A 390 -21.66 -8.88 -27.69
N VAL A 391 -21.99 -9.87 -26.84
CA VAL A 391 -22.96 -10.91 -27.15
C VAL A 391 -24.35 -10.32 -27.38
N LEU A 392 -24.77 -9.35 -26.54
CA LEU A 392 -26.07 -8.69 -26.69
C LEU A 392 -26.15 -7.83 -27.97
N LEU A 393 -25.03 -7.20 -28.37
CA LEU A 393 -24.92 -6.50 -29.66
C LEU A 393 -25.10 -7.47 -30.85
N GLU A 394 -24.39 -8.58 -30.84
CA GLU A 394 -24.47 -9.60 -31.90
C GLU A 394 -25.87 -10.24 -32.00
N THR A 395 -26.54 -10.41 -30.86
CA THR A 395 -27.91 -10.96 -30.79
C THR A 395 -29.01 -9.91 -30.95
N GLN A 396 -28.65 -8.64 -31.16
CA GLN A 396 -29.55 -7.51 -31.31
C GLN A 396 -30.53 -7.33 -30.12
N ILE A 397 -30.16 -7.78 -28.92
CA ILE A 397 -30.94 -7.57 -27.71
C ILE A 397 -30.63 -6.15 -27.20
N PRO A 398 -31.67 -5.32 -26.97
CA PRO A 398 -31.46 -3.98 -26.47
C PRO A 398 -30.90 -4.03 -25.03
N PHE A 399 -29.86 -3.22 -24.76
CA PHE A 399 -29.27 -3.15 -23.43
C PHE A 399 -28.74 -1.73 -23.12
N LEU A 400 -28.53 -1.49 -21.85
CA LEU A 400 -27.94 -0.29 -21.28
C LEU A 400 -26.85 -0.68 -20.29
N VAL A 401 -25.72 -0.01 -20.32
CA VAL A 401 -24.63 -0.20 -19.36
C VAL A 401 -24.69 0.86 -18.27
N LEU A 402 -24.51 0.44 -17.01
CA LEU A 402 -24.29 1.31 -15.86
C LEU A 402 -22.89 1.07 -15.34
N ASP A 403 -22.07 2.11 -15.20
CA ASP A 403 -20.76 2.01 -14.56
C ASP A 403 -20.46 3.25 -13.74
N LEU A 404 -19.72 3.06 -12.65
CA LEU A 404 -19.23 4.11 -11.76
C LEU A 404 -17.82 4.60 -12.13
N ASP A 405 -17.10 3.86 -12.97
CA ASP A 405 -15.80 4.22 -13.48
C ASP A 405 -15.94 5.06 -14.75
N GLY A 406 -15.64 6.37 -14.64
CA GLY A 406 -15.74 7.30 -15.77
C GLY A 406 -14.89 6.92 -16.99
N GLU A 407 -13.78 6.16 -16.81
CA GLU A 407 -12.99 5.65 -17.93
C GLU A 407 -13.72 4.53 -18.67
N GLN A 408 -14.39 3.63 -17.92
CA GLN A 408 -15.18 2.55 -18.52
C GLN A 408 -16.40 3.12 -19.27
N VAL A 409 -17.07 4.13 -18.68
CA VAL A 409 -18.17 4.85 -19.33
C VAL A 409 -17.70 5.51 -20.62
N LYS A 410 -16.58 6.24 -20.58
CA LYS A 410 -16.01 6.90 -21.77
C LYS A 410 -15.65 5.88 -22.85
N ARG A 411 -15.09 4.75 -22.44
CA ARG A 411 -14.74 3.64 -23.36
C ARG A 411 -15.98 3.05 -24.01
N ALA A 412 -17.02 2.73 -23.23
CA ALA A 412 -18.28 2.20 -23.74
C ALA A 412 -18.94 3.17 -24.74
N LEU A 413 -18.93 4.48 -24.43
CA LEU A 413 -19.43 5.51 -25.35
C LEU A 413 -18.63 5.57 -26.65
N THR A 414 -17.30 5.43 -26.62
CA THR A 414 -16.46 5.38 -27.84
C THR A 414 -16.71 4.14 -28.68
N GLU A 415 -17.14 3.04 -28.06
CA GLU A 415 -17.55 1.79 -28.69
C GLU A 415 -19.03 1.85 -29.20
N GLY A 416 -19.70 2.99 -29.05
CA GLY A 416 -21.10 3.22 -29.52
C GLY A 416 -22.17 2.58 -28.60
N ILE A 417 -21.79 2.21 -27.38
CA ILE A 417 -22.68 1.53 -26.43
C ILE A 417 -23.42 2.56 -25.58
N LYS A 418 -24.74 2.41 -25.47
CA LYS A 418 -25.55 3.24 -24.57
C LYS A 418 -25.13 2.98 -23.12
N THR A 419 -24.61 4.03 -22.47
CA THR A 419 -24.04 3.90 -21.13
C THR A 419 -24.42 5.08 -20.26
N HIS A 420 -24.78 4.81 -19.02
CA HIS A 420 -24.97 5.82 -17.98
C HIS A 420 -23.88 5.73 -16.92
N TYR A 421 -23.38 6.90 -16.56
CA TYR A 421 -22.51 7.05 -15.39
C TYR A 421 -23.38 7.11 -14.13
N GLY A 422 -23.16 6.22 -13.18
CA GLY A 422 -23.88 6.25 -11.92
C GLY A 422 -23.64 5.04 -11.02
N ASP A 423 -23.99 5.22 -9.76
CA ASP A 423 -23.88 4.19 -8.74
C ASP A 423 -25.16 3.36 -8.69
N CYS A 424 -25.07 2.10 -9.10
CA CYS A 424 -26.21 1.17 -9.08
C CYS A 424 -26.75 0.84 -7.68
N ALA A 425 -26.02 1.19 -6.60
CA ALA A 425 -26.53 1.12 -5.24
C ALA A 425 -27.59 2.20 -4.93
N GLN A 426 -27.78 3.17 -5.83
CA GLN A 426 -28.78 4.22 -5.69
C GLN A 426 -30.02 3.86 -6.51
N GLU A 427 -31.16 3.70 -5.84
CA GLU A 427 -32.45 3.35 -6.46
C GLU A 427 -32.84 4.32 -7.59
N GLU A 428 -32.50 5.61 -7.43
CA GLU A 428 -32.78 6.62 -8.42
C GLU A 428 -32.03 6.38 -9.75
N ILE A 429 -30.77 5.94 -9.69
CA ILE A 429 -29.96 5.61 -10.89
C ILE A 429 -30.53 4.39 -11.58
N LEU A 430 -30.94 3.35 -10.84
CA LEU A 430 -31.59 2.18 -11.42
C LEU A 430 -32.96 2.53 -12.01
N SER A 431 -33.73 3.40 -11.37
CA SER A 431 -35.01 3.89 -11.89
C SER A 431 -34.81 4.67 -13.20
N ARG A 432 -33.80 5.52 -13.28
CA ARG A 432 -33.41 6.25 -14.51
C ARG A 432 -32.93 5.31 -15.62
N ALA A 433 -32.30 4.21 -15.27
CA ALA A 433 -31.91 3.16 -16.22
C ALA A 433 -33.12 2.35 -16.74
N GLY A 434 -34.33 2.66 -16.30
CA GLY A 434 -35.56 1.96 -16.72
C GLY A 434 -35.70 0.59 -16.10
N LEU A 435 -35.33 0.42 -14.80
CA LEU A 435 -35.40 -0.87 -14.10
C LEU A 435 -36.76 -1.52 -14.18
N LYS A 436 -37.86 -0.75 -14.13
CA LYS A 436 -39.25 -1.27 -14.21
C LYS A 436 -39.60 -1.82 -15.59
N GLU A 437 -39.00 -1.26 -16.64
CA GLU A 437 -39.19 -1.64 -18.04
C GLU A 437 -38.15 -2.63 -18.53
N ALA A 438 -37.11 -2.89 -17.73
CA ALA A 438 -36.04 -3.82 -18.06
C ALA A 438 -36.53 -5.27 -17.97
N ARG A 439 -36.04 -6.10 -18.89
CA ARG A 439 -36.30 -7.56 -18.87
C ARG A 439 -35.42 -8.27 -17.85
N MET A 440 -34.21 -7.75 -17.63
CA MET A 440 -33.19 -8.35 -16.77
C MET A 440 -32.19 -7.30 -16.33
N ILE A 441 -31.66 -7.45 -15.13
CA ILE A 441 -30.46 -6.76 -14.67
C ILE A 441 -29.34 -7.80 -14.45
N VAL A 442 -28.14 -7.51 -14.92
CA VAL A 442 -26.98 -8.39 -14.80
C VAL A 442 -25.87 -7.60 -14.09
N PHE A 443 -25.47 -8.07 -12.93
CA PHE A 443 -24.34 -7.51 -12.20
C PHE A 443 -23.05 -8.18 -12.67
N SER A 444 -22.19 -7.40 -13.33
CA SER A 444 -20.84 -7.81 -13.77
C SER A 444 -19.75 -7.18 -12.91
N ILE A 445 -20.12 -6.81 -11.68
CA ILE A 445 -19.21 -6.27 -10.66
C ILE A 445 -19.03 -7.32 -9.55
N PRO A 446 -17.82 -7.44 -8.97
CA PRO A 446 -17.54 -8.42 -7.92
C PRO A 446 -18.05 -7.99 -6.53
N ASP A 447 -18.68 -6.82 -6.42
CA ASP A 447 -19.15 -6.27 -5.14
C ASP A 447 -20.55 -6.84 -4.78
N TYR A 448 -20.56 -7.91 -3.98
CA TYR A 448 -21.80 -8.59 -3.56
C TYR A 448 -22.70 -7.73 -2.67
N VAL A 449 -22.14 -6.77 -1.92
CA VAL A 449 -22.93 -5.87 -1.04
C VAL A 449 -23.78 -4.90 -1.85
N VAL A 450 -23.34 -4.55 -3.05
CA VAL A 450 -24.09 -3.69 -3.98
C VAL A 450 -25.14 -4.46 -4.74
N THR A 451 -25.01 -5.80 -4.82
CA THR A 451 -25.94 -6.67 -5.59
C THR A 451 -27.12 -7.16 -4.77
N GLU A 452 -27.08 -7.10 -3.45
CA GLU A 452 -28.19 -7.35 -2.52
C GLU A 452 -29.05 -6.09 -2.32
#